data_33308caca93c2ca366d677c8734fe9a4
#
_entry.id   33308caca93c2ca366d677c8734fe9a4
#
_cell.length_a   1.000
_cell.length_b   1.000
_cell.length_c   1.000
_cell.angle_alpha   90.00
_cell.angle_beta   90.00
_cell.angle_gamma   90.00
#
_symmetry.space_group_name_H-M   'P 1'
#
loop_
_entity.id
_entity.type
_entity.pdbx_description
1 polymer ?
#
loop_
_entity_poly.entity_id
_entity_poly.type
_entity_poly.pdbx_seq_one_letter_code
_entity_poly.pdbx_strand_id
1 'polypeptide(L)'
;MPATDFEAREASAAAAGAAGKRAYVQRMFSEIAPRYDLLNRVLSMGIDRYWRRVALARLGWERVPGGVYLDLCAGTLDVAAALTAKRGFAGQVIGADFAEPMLRAGRGKAAAGRVSPVVADALLLPVPANSLDGAIVAFGI
;
A
#
# COMPACT_ATOMS: atom_id res chain seq x y z
N MET A 1 17.50 18.43 10.60
CA MET A 1 17.56 19.65 9.76
C MET A 1 16.25 20.39 9.91
N PRO A 2 16.27 21.69 10.17
CA PRO A 2 15.02 22.44 10.14
C PRO A 2 14.45 22.39 8.72
N ALA A 3 13.13 22.18 8.63
CA ALA A 3 12.41 22.28 7.37
C ALA A 3 12.69 23.64 6.74
N THR A 4 12.96 23.68 5.45
CA THR A 4 13.17 24.93 4.75
C THR A 4 11.87 25.75 4.77
N ASP A 5 11.95 27.09 4.69
CA ASP A 5 10.76 27.95 4.60
C ASP A 5 9.83 27.53 3.45
N PHE A 6 10.38 26.91 2.45
CA PHE A 6 9.64 26.35 1.30
C PHE A 6 8.81 25.15 1.70
N GLU A 7 9.36 24.19 2.45
CA GLU A 7 8.65 23.00 2.94
C GLU A 7 7.54 23.38 3.93
N ALA A 8 7.78 24.37 4.79
CA ALA A 8 6.77 24.87 5.71
C ALA A 8 5.61 25.57 4.98
N ARG A 9 5.89 26.29 3.91
CA ARG A 9 4.87 26.93 3.05
C ARG A 9 4.07 25.90 2.26
N GLU A 10 4.70 24.86 1.72
CA GLU A 10 4.02 23.76 1.04
C GLU A 10 3.13 22.99 2.00
N ALA A 11 3.60 22.67 3.20
CA ALA A 11 2.80 22.00 4.22
C ALA A 11 1.58 22.84 4.64
N SER A 12 1.75 24.15 4.75
CA SER A 12 0.64 25.08 5.05
C SER A 12 -0.35 25.19 3.91
N ALA A 13 0.11 25.26 2.66
CA ALA A 13 -0.76 25.26 1.48
C ALA A 13 -1.49 23.92 1.30
N ALA A 14 -0.84 22.81 1.61
CA ALA A 14 -1.44 21.49 1.60
C ALA A 14 -2.54 21.34 2.65
N ALA A 15 -2.38 21.98 3.81
CA ALA A 15 -3.40 22.00 4.85
C ALA A 15 -4.63 22.86 4.47
N ALA A 16 -4.47 23.80 3.56
CA ALA A 16 -5.52 24.74 3.15
C ALA A 16 -6.46 24.25 2.04
N GLY A 17 -6.15 23.10 1.38
CA GLY A 17 -7.01 22.56 0.32
C GLY A 17 -6.75 21.11 -0.03
N ALA A 18 -7.81 20.39 -0.41
CA ALA A 18 -7.75 18.96 -0.70
C ALA A 18 -6.74 18.56 -1.80
N ALA A 19 -6.64 19.38 -2.87
CA ALA A 19 -5.71 19.12 -3.98
C ALA A 19 -4.24 19.33 -3.56
N GLY A 20 -3.95 20.39 -2.81
CA GLY A 20 -2.62 20.66 -2.27
C GLY A 20 -2.18 19.60 -1.27
N LYS A 21 -3.07 19.17 -0.40
CA LYS A 21 -2.83 18.09 0.55
C LYS A 21 -2.46 16.78 -0.17
N ARG A 22 -3.20 16.41 -1.20
CA ARG A 22 -2.95 15.21 -1.99
C ARG A 22 -1.55 15.23 -2.64
N ALA A 23 -1.21 16.32 -3.31
CA ALA A 23 0.09 16.49 -3.95
C ALA A 23 1.25 16.44 -2.95
N TYR A 24 1.10 17.07 -1.79
CA TYR A 24 2.07 17.06 -0.72
C TYR A 24 2.31 15.64 -0.17
N VAL A 25 1.23 14.93 0.16
CA VAL A 25 1.32 13.56 0.69
C VAL A 25 1.93 12.62 -0.33
N GLN A 26 1.57 12.74 -1.61
CA GLN A 26 2.15 11.95 -2.69
C GLN A 26 3.66 12.17 -2.83
N ARG A 27 4.11 13.42 -2.77
CA ARG A 27 5.53 13.76 -2.82
C ARG A 27 6.28 13.19 -1.62
N MET A 28 5.74 13.39 -0.42
CA MET A 28 6.34 12.87 0.81
C MET A 28 6.55 11.36 0.74
N PHE A 29 5.54 10.59 0.36
CA PHE A 29 5.68 9.14 0.21
C PHE A 29 6.66 8.75 -0.91
N SER A 30 6.72 9.52 -1.99
CA SER A 30 7.68 9.29 -3.07
C SER A 30 9.13 9.46 -2.62
N GLU A 31 9.38 10.46 -1.78
CA GLU A 31 10.72 10.74 -1.24
C GLU A 31 11.21 9.69 -0.24
N ILE A 32 10.31 9.19 0.61
CA ILE A 32 10.67 8.18 1.62
C ILE A 32 10.63 6.74 1.09
N ALA A 33 10.08 6.50 -0.09
CA ALA A 33 9.89 5.15 -0.65
C ALA A 33 11.15 4.25 -0.56
N PRO A 34 12.37 4.72 -0.86
CA PRO A 34 13.56 3.86 -0.80
C PRO A 34 13.91 3.36 0.60
N ARG A 35 13.44 4.04 1.64
CA ARG A 35 13.72 3.72 3.05
C ARG A 35 12.48 3.38 3.85
N TYR A 36 11.33 3.36 3.21
CA TYR A 36 10.04 3.20 3.87
C TYR A 36 9.96 1.90 4.69
N ASP A 37 10.35 0.79 4.11
CA ASP A 37 10.30 -0.51 4.79
C ASP A 37 11.22 -0.57 6.00
N LEU A 38 12.42 0.02 5.90
CA LEU A 38 13.36 0.10 7.01
C LEU A 38 12.81 0.99 8.13
N LEU A 39 12.27 2.17 7.78
CA LEU A 39 11.66 3.08 8.74
C LEU A 39 10.48 2.45 9.47
N ASN A 40 9.58 1.79 8.76
CA ASN A 40 8.47 1.07 9.36
C ASN A 40 8.94 -0.02 10.31
N ARG A 41 9.93 -0.79 9.93
CA ARG A 41 10.48 -1.87 10.77
C ARG A 41 11.11 -1.32 12.05
N VAL A 42 11.85 -0.23 11.95
CA VAL A 42 12.52 0.41 13.09
C VAL A 42 11.50 1.09 14.00
N LEU A 43 10.60 1.91 13.43
CA LEU A 43 9.62 2.67 14.21
C LEU A 43 8.56 1.80 14.86
N SER A 44 8.18 0.71 14.23
CA SER A 44 7.18 -0.22 14.77
C SER A 44 7.77 -1.31 15.66
N MET A 45 9.10 -1.40 15.76
CA MET A 45 9.81 -2.50 16.45
C MET A 45 9.33 -3.90 16.01
N GLY A 46 8.94 -4.04 14.72
CA GLY A 46 8.44 -5.29 14.15
C GLY A 46 6.97 -5.59 14.40
N ILE A 47 6.24 -4.74 15.11
CA ILE A 47 4.78 -4.88 15.35
C ILE A 47 4.01 -4.82 14.03
N ASP A 48 4.48 -4.10 13.03
CA ASP A 48 3.90 -4.04 11.70
C ASP A 48 3.72 -5.43 11.08
N ARG A 49 4.68 -6.33 11.26
CA ARG A 49 4.59 -7.72 10.78
C ARG A 49 3.51 -8.52 11.51
N TYR A 50 3.35 -8.29 12.80
CA TYR A 50 2.29 -8.92 13.58
C TYR A 50 0.91 -8.49 13.09
N TRP A 51 0.68 -7.19 12.94
CA TRP A 51 -0.60 -6.67 12.46
C TRP A 51 -0.94 -7.10 11.04
N ARG A 52 0.05 -7.15 10.14
CA ARG A 52 -0.17 -7.71 8.80
C ARG A 52 -0.61 -9.16 8.84
N ARG A 53 0.00 -9.95 9.71
CA ARG A 53 -0.37 -11.37 9.91
C ARG A 53 -1.80 -11.50 10.40
N VAL A 54 -2.20 -10.70 11.38
CA VAL A 54 -3.57 -10.66 11.90
C VAL A 54 -4.56 -10.24 10.82
N ALA A 55 -4.25 -9.21 10.06
CA ALA A 55 -5.10 -8.73 8.98
C ALA A 55 -5.30 -9.79 7.88
N LEU A 56 -4.23 -10.46 7.47
CA LEU A 56 -4.32 -11.55 6.49
C LEU A 56 -5.13 -12.75 7.00
N ALA A 57 -5.00 -13.10 8.27
CA ALA A 57 -5.81 -14.15 8.88
C ALA A 57 -7.31 -13.80 8.90
N ARG A 58 -7.65 -12.53 9.07
CA ARG A 58 -9.03 -12.05 9.07
C ARG A 58 -9.62 -11.83 7.69
N LEU A 59 -8.80 -11.73 6.66
CA LEU A 59 -9.25 -11.57 5.27
C LEU A 59 -10.10 -12.76 4.81
N GLY A 60 -9.83 -13.96 5.32
CA GLY A 60 -10.60 -15.17 5.00
C GLY A 60 -10.36 -15.67 3.59
N TRP A 61 -9.19 -15.43 3.04
CA TRP A 61 -8.80 -15.84 1.68
C TRP A 61 -8.90 -17.36 1.44
N GLU A 62 -8.84 -18.15 2.49
CA GLU A 62 -8.95 -19.60 2.43
C GLU A 62 -10.33 -20.07 1.90
N ARG A 63 -11.35 -19.22 1.98
CA ARG A 63 -12.69 -19.52 1.44
C ARG A 63 -12.71 -19.46 -0.09
N VAL A 64 -11.90 -18.59 -0.67
CA VAL A 64 -11.76 -18.43 -2.13
C VAL A 64 -10.26 -18.30 -2.48
N PRO A 65 -9.50 -19.38 -2.36
CA PRO A 65 -8.04 -19.35 -2.50
C PRO A 65 -7.56 -18.98 -3.91
N GLY A 66 -8.39 -19.14 -4.93
CA GLY A 66 -8.15 -18.71 -6.30
C GLY A 66 -8.76 -17.35 -6.66
N GLY A 67 -9.23 -16.60 -5.68
CA GLY A 67 -9.93 -15.34 -5.87
C GLY A 67 -9.06 -14.15 -6.21
N VAL A 68 -9.69 -13.00 -6.38
CA VAL A 68 -9.06 -11.70 -6.63
C VAL A 68 -9.20 -10.82 -5.39
N TYR A 69 -8.08 -10.37 -4.89
CA TYR A 69 -7.99 -9.57 -3.66
C TYR A 69 -7.38 -8.21 -3.94
N LEU A 70 -7.80 -7.20 -3.19
CA LEU A 70 -7.28 -5.85 -3.26
C LEU A 70 -6.45 -5.55 -2.01
N ASP A 71 -5.21 -5.12 -2.21
CA ASP A 71 -4.37 -4.46 -1.22
C ASP A 71 -4.45 -2.96 -1.50
N LEU A 72 -5.26 -2.25 -0.71
CA LEU A 72 -5.50 -0.82 -0.88
C LEU A 72 -4.52 -0.03 -0.02
N CYS A 73 -3.98 1.04 -0.57
CA CYS A 73 -2.83 1.75 0.00
C CYS A 73 -1.65 0.80 0.20
N ALA A 74 -1.33 0.08 -0.86
CA ALA A 74 -0.44 -1.07 -0.85
C ALA A 74 1.04 -0.71 -0.54
N GLY A 75 1.42 0.55 -0.68
CA GLY A 75 2.78 1.01 -0.43
C GLY A 75 3.82 0.21 -1.22
N THR A 76 4.73 -0.43 -0.53
CA THR A 76 5.78 -1.27 -1.12
C THR A 76 5.36 -2.74 -1.32
N LEU A 77 4.06 -3.01 -1.36
CA LEU A 77 3.47 -4.33 -1.66
C LEU A 77 3.79 -5.45 -0.65
N ASP A 78 4.09 -5.11 0.58
CA ASP A 78 4.42 -6.11 1.60
C ASP A 78 3.23 -7.03 1.94
N VAL A 79 2.02 -6.48 2.02
CA VAL A 79 0.81 -7.26 2.31
C VAL A 79 0.46 -8.16 1.12
N ALA A 80 0.50 -7.61 -0.09
CA ALA A 80 0.26 -8.37 -1.31
C ALA A 80 1.26 -9.53 -1.46
N ALA A 81 2.54 -9.27 -1.23
CA ALA A 81 3.57 -10.29 -1.27
C ALA A 81 3.35 -11.37 -0.19
N ALA A 82 3.01 -10.97 1.02
CA ALA A 82 2.73 -11.89 2.11
C ALA A 82 1.51 -12.80 1.84
N LEU A 83 0.46 -12.26 1.21
CA LEU A 83 -0.71 -13.03 0.83
C LEU A 83 -0.37 -14.06 -0.25
N THR A 84 0.32 -13.64 -1.30
CA THR A 84 0.70 -14.55 -2.41
C THR A 84 1.68 -15.64 -1.99
N ALA A 85 2.42 -15.43 -0.91
CA ALA A 85 3.32 -16.43 -0.32
C ALA A 85 2.63 -17.45 0.59
N LYS A 86 1.35 -17.26 0.89
CA LYS A 86 0.59 -18.22 1.72
C LYS A 86 0.43 -19.55 1.01
N ARG A 87 0.72 -20.61 1.74
CA ARG A 87 0.51 -21.98 1.22
C ARG A 87 -0.97 -22.21 0.90
N GLY A 88 -1.25 -22.61 -0.31
CA GLY A 88 -2.63 -22.83 -0.81
C GLY A 88 -3.26 -21.61 -1.47
N PHE A 89 -2.64 -20.42 -1.39
CA PHE A 89 -3.12 -19.28 -2.15
C PHE A 89 -2.78 -19.44 -3.63
N ALA A 90 -3.80 -19.38 -4.48
CA ALA A 90 -3.69 -19.54 -5.93
C ALA A 90 -4.31 -18.38 -6.73
N GLY A 91 -4.70 -17.32 -6.03
CA GLY A 91 -5.39 -16.16 -6.59
C GLY A 91 -4.45 -15.08 -7.10
N GLN A 92 -5.04 -13.91 -7.33
CA GLN A 92 -4.38 -12.69 -7.77
C GLN A 92 -4.59 -11.58 -6.74
N VAL A 93 -3.61 -10.69 -6.59
CA VAL A 93 -3.71 -9.51 -5.74
C VAL A 93 -3.47 -8.25 -6.57
N ILE A 94 -4.41 -7.32 -6.49
CA ILE A 94 -4.25 -5.97 -7.04
C ILE A 94 -3.68 -5.11 -5.91
N GLY A 95 -2.48 -4.58 -6.09
CA GLY A 95 -1.86 -3.65 -5.14
C GLY A 95 -2.05 -2.22 -5.62
N ALA A 96 -3.00 -1.49 -5.04
CA ALA A 96 -3.32 -0.13 -5.42
C ALA A 96 -2.72 0.89 -4.46
N ASP A 97 -2.00 1.86 -5.00
CA ASP A 97 -1.46 2.98 -4.25
C ASP A 97 -1.38 4.22 -5.16
N PHE A 98 -1.48 5.40 -4.60
CA PHE A 98 -1.35 6.64 -5.37
C PHE A 98 0.10 7.09 -5.56
N ALA A 99 1.04 6.54 -4.78
CA ALA A 99 2.46 6.83 -4.85
C ALA A 99 3.18 5.78 -5.70
N GLU A 100 3.36 6.02 -7.00
CA GLU A 100 4.03 5.09 -7.91
C GLU A 100 5.42 4.65 -7.41
N PRO A 101 6.30 5.53 -6.86
CA PRO A 101 7.60 5.11 -6.36
C PRO A 101 7.53 4.05 -5.26
N MET A 102 6.48 4.06 -4.44
CA MET A 102 6.23 3.04 -3.42
C MET A 102 5.97 1.67 -4.08
N LEU A 103 5.06 1.61 -5.04
CA LEU A 103 4.77 0.38 -5.79
C LEU A 103 6.00 -0.13 -6.52
N ARG A 104 6.78 0.77 -7.11
CA ARG A 104 8.02 0.43 -7.80
C ARG A 104 9.06 -0.18 -6.86
N ALA A 105 9.21 0.36 -5.65
CA ALA A 105 10.09 -0.18 -4.62
C ALA A 105 9.68 -1.60 -4.17
N GLY A 106 8.41 -1.95 -4.30
CA GLY A 106 7.89 -3.27 -3.97
C GLY A 106 8.03 -4.31 -5.07
N ARG A 107 8.48 -3.95 -6.26
CA ARG A 107 8.67 -4.90 -7.36
C ARG A 107 9.64 -6.02 -6.97
N GLY A 108 9.27 -7.24 -7.32
CA GLY A 108 10.08 -8.43 -7.01
C GLY A 108 9.86 -9.04 -5.62
N LYS A 109 9.05 -8.43 -4.75
CA LYS A 109 8.71 -9.03 -3.45
C LYS A 109 7.80 -10.24 -3.59
N ALA A 110 6.94 -10.27 -4.59
CA ALA A 110 6.04 -11.38 -4.90
C ALA A 110 6.51 -12.16 -6.13
N ALA A 111 6.04 -13.40 -6.27
CA ALA A 111 6.26 -14.18 -7.47
C ALA A 111 5.65 -13.46 -8.69
N ALA A 112 6.33 -13.55 -9.84
CA ALA A 112 5.91 -12.91 -11.07
C ALA A 112 4.46 -13.32 -11.46
N GLY A 113 3.66 -12.35 -11.85
CA GLY A 113 2.29 -12.53 -12.30
C GLY A 113 1.26 -12.73 -11.18
N ARG A 114 1.66 -12.71 -9.91
CA ARG A 114 0.73 -12.88 -8.78
C ARG A 114 0.19 -11.57 -8.23
N VAL A 115 0.93 -10.48 -8.36
CA VAL A 115 0.54 -9.15 -7.91
C VAL A 115 0.52 -8.22 -9.11
N SER A 116 -0.56 -7.47 -9.26
CA SER A 116 -0.74 -6.42 -10.25
C SER A 116 -0.70 -5.07 -9.55
N PRO A 117 0.43 -4.33 -9.59
CA PRO A 117 0.49 -3.00 -9.02
C PRO A 117 -0.28 -2.01 -9.91
N VAL A 118 -1.09 -1.16 -9.28
CA VAL A 118 -1.90 -0.15 -9.95
C VAL A 118 -1.76 1.18 -9.25
N VAL A 119 -1.36 2.21 -9.99
CA VAL A 119 -1.36 3.59 -9.46
C VAL A 119 -2.80 4.10 -9.51
N ALA A 120 -3.39 4.33 -8.35
CA ALA A 120 -4.79 4.75 -8.25
C ALA A 120 -5.05 5.56 -6.98
N ASP A 121 -6.03 6.44 -7.06
CA ASP A 121 -6.63 7.10 -5.92
C ASP A 121 -7.64 6.14 -5.25
N ALA A 122 -7.55 5.97 -3.94
CA ALA A 122 -8.46 5.12 -3.18
C ALA A 122 -9.94 5.56 -3.30
N LEU A 123 -10.18 6.83 -3.60
CA LEU A 123 -11.52 7.37 -3.81
C LEU A 123 -12.05 7.13 -5.23
N LEU A 124 -11.21 6.69 -6.14
CA LEU A 124 -11.56 6.44 -7.54
C LEU A 124 -10.80 5.22 -8.07
N LEU A 125 -11.15 4.06 -7.56
CA LEU A 125 -10.48 2.80 -7.93
C LEU A 125 -10.90 2.35 -9.33
N PRO A 126 -9.97 1.98 -10.21
CA PRO A 126 -10.26 1.44 -11.53
C PRO A 126 -10.58 -0.07 -11.46
N VAL A 127 -11.50 -0.43 -10.57
CA VAL A 127 -11.89 -1.82 -10.33
C VAL A 127 -13.40 -1.93 -10.55
N PRO A 128 -13.87 -2.86 -11.38
CA PRO A 128 -15.30 -3.05 -11.59
C PRO A 128 -16.02 -3.41 -10.30
N ALA A 129 -17.29 -3.02 -10.21
CA ALA A 129 -18.14 -3.43 -9.09
C ALA A 129 -18.27 -4.97 -9.02
N ASN A 130 -18.33 -5.49 -7.82
CA ASN A 130 -18.50 -6.94 -7.55
C ASN A 130 -17.42 -7.85 -8.19
N SER A 131 -16.20 -7.34 -8.35
CA SER A 131 -15.11 -8.09 -8.99
C SER A 131 -14.06 -8.63 -8.01
N LEU A 132 -14.18 -8.32 -6.74
CA LEU A 132 -13.21 -8.71 -5.70
C LEU A 132 -13.82 -9.69 -4.71
N ASP A 133 -13.01 -10.65 -4.27
CA ASP A 133 -13.37 -11.60 -3.22
C ASP A 133 -13.02 -11.09 -1.82
N GLY A 134 -12.18 -10.09 -1.73
CA GLY A 134 -11.83 -9.40 -0.50
C GLY A 134 -10.90 -8.22 -0.71
N ALA A 135 -10.83 -7.36 0.28
CA ALA A 135 -9.93 -6.22 0.29
C ALA A 135 -9.31 -6.04 1.67
N ILE A 136 -8.10 -5.52 1.69
CA ILE A 136 -7.34 -5.23 2.90
C ILE A 136 -6.73 -3.84 2.78
N VAL A 137 -6.78 -3.11 3.89
CA VAL A 137 -6.09 -1.81 4.05
C VAL A 137 -5.23 -1.92 5.29
N ALA A 138 -3.92 -1.82 5.12
CA ALA A 138 -2.99 -1.87 6.23
C ALA A 138 -2.20 -0.56 6.29
N PHE A 139 -2.38 0.18 7.38
CA PHE A 139 -1.69 1.45 7.65
C PHE A 139 -1.94 2.56 6.62
N GLY A 140 -3.04 2.52 5.90
CA GLY A 140 -3.36 3.46 4.82
C GLY A 140 -4.38 4.54 5.17
N ILE A 141 -4.91 4.55 6.38
CA ILE A 141 -5.97 5.47 6.82
C ILE A 141 -5.48 6.27 8.02
#